data_35fccec774e76ec4a1c342fbb2b09878
#
_entry.id   35fccec774e76ec4a1c342fbb2b09878
#
_cell.length_a   1.000
_cell.length_b   1.000
_cell.length_c   1.000
_cell.angle_alpha   90.00
_cell.angle_beta   90.00
_cell.angle_gamma   90.00
#
_symmetry.space_group_name_H-M   'P 1'
#
loop_
_entity.id
_entity.type
_entity.pdbx_description
1 polymer ?
#
loop_
_entity_poly.entity_id
_entity_poly.type
_entity_poly.pdbx_seq_one_letter_code
_entity_poly.pdbx_strand_id
1 'polypeptide(L)'
;MIGIKKLNKKLEKAFGGRVRAELKDECLYLTGELSDWNDVVHAGLMSANRKKYTVVNDIVFSGGTIPPPKLPSVSDTALEGACPDVLIIGGGVIGCAIARELTRCNLDIMLTEKEHDLALHASGRNDGMVHPGVDLHKGQLKKKYNDAGNRMYTEICRELDVPFRYTGQYLCFTDGWLKPFFLASLLYWKYLGVPAAYINRKKLAVREPHLSDKIKFALYFPTAGVVCPYGLTIAFAENAADNGAKICLDTAVTGIETAGGRIASVQTNRGRIYPKLVINAAGVFAEEIARLASDRFFSIHPRRGTNMILDKKTAFQVRTIASPFEIAAANKSAKKEHSKGGGIVHTVDNNVLLGPDAIETYEKENFSTHRESIDAVMTKQRKTAPGFSGRDIITYFTGVRAATYEEDFIVSFGKFTQNIIHAAGIQSPGLTAAPAIARDISKMVSAYLNAVPNKNFNPIRKSVVRTAEMNEDERDALIKKDPDYGVIVCRCEEVSRGEVLAALRRSVPCDTVDGVKRRVRPGMGRCQGGFCGPHIAEIIAEEKKIPLTGVKKMAYNSGILLGDTKENV
;
A
#
# COMPACT_ATOMS: atom_id res chain seq x y z
N MET A 1 8.34 -37.43 -1.80
CA MET A 1 7.36 -38.14 -0.92
C MET A 1 7.72 -38.09 0.57
N ILE A 2 8.98 -38.34 1.01
CA ILE A 2 9.35 -38.33 2.46
C ILE A 2 9.04 -36.99 3.16
N GLY A 3 9.22 -35.88 2.50
CA GLY A 3 8.93 -34.55 3.06
C GLY A 3 7.46 -34.29 3.39
N ILE A 4 6.53 -34.71 2.53
CA ILE A 4 5.08 -34.53 2.70
C ILE A 4 4.54 -35.44 3.81
N LYS A 5 5.01 -36.70 3.89
CA LYS A 5 4.65 -37.60 5.02
C LYS A 5 5.07 -37.00 6.38
N LYS A 6 6.27 -36.40 6.45
CA LYS A 6 6.74 -35.74 7.68
C LYS A 6 5.92 -34.47 8.00
N LEU A 7 5.50 -33.72 6.96
CA LEU A 7 4.63 -32.57 7.12
C LEU A 7 3.26 -32.99 7.66
N ASN A 8 2.62 -33.99 7.04
CA ASN A 8 1.31 -34.50 7.50
C ASN A 8 1.35 -34.98 8.96
N LYS A 9 2.42 -35.65 9.42
CA LYS A 9 2.60 -36.01 10.84
C LYS A 9 2.67 -34.76 11.75
N LYS A 10 3.28 -33.65 11.27
CA LYS A 10 3.30 -32.40 12.04
C LYS A 10 1.92 -31.74 12.12
N LEU A 11 1.21 -31.71 10.99
CA LEU A 11 -0.16 -31.17 10.91
C LEU A 11 -1.12 -32.00 11.79
N GLU A 12 -1.02 -33.34 11.74
CA GLU A 12 -1.78 -34.23 12.60
C GLU A 12 -1.57 -33.94 14.08
N LYS A 13 -0.30 -33.79 14.50
CA LYS A 13 0.04 -33.43 15.89
C LYS A 13 -0.48 -32.06 16.29
N ALA A 14 -0.48 -31.07 15.37
CA ALA A 14 -0.90 -29.69 15.69
C ALA A 14 -2.42 -29.53 15.66
N PHE A 15 -3.12 -30.22 14.75
CA PHE A 15 -4.54 -30.00 14.46
C PHE A 15 -5.41 -31.25 14.63
N GLY A 16 -4.89 -32.33 15.26
CA GLY A 16 -5.68 -33.53 15.59
C GLY A 16 -6.22 -34.27 14.38
N GLY A 17 -5.49 -34.32 13.27
CA GLY A 17 -5.90 -34.99 12.04
C GLY A 17 -6.89 -34.22 11.16
N ARG A 18 -7.33 -33.02 11.57
CA ARG A 18 -8.30 -32.20 10.83
C ARG A 18 -7.72 -31.52 9.59
N VAL A 19 -6.41 -31.51 9.39
CA VAL A 19 -5.73 -30.87 8.26
C VAL A 19 -4.82 -31.87 7.56
N ARG A 20 -4.88 -31.87 6.22
CA ARG A 20 -4.04 -32.69 5.34
C ARG A 20 -3.34 -31.82 4.30
N ALA A 21 -2.12 -32.27 3.90
CA ALA A 21 -1.34 -31.64 2.85
C ALA A 21 -1.11 -32.63 1.70
N GLU A 22 -1.33 -32.18 0.47
CA GLU A 22 -1.06 -32.91 -0.77
C GLU A 22 -0.25 -32.03 -1.73
N LEU A 23 0.75 -32.62 -2.39
CA LEU A 23 1.57 -31.92 -3.39
C LEU A 23 1.11 -32.33 -4.79
N LYS A 24 0.66 -31.34 -5.56
CA LYS A 24 0.25 -31.49 -6.95
C LYS A 24 0.74 -30.30 -7.75
N ASP A 25 1.33 -30.53 -8.93
CA ASP A 25 1.80 -29.48 -9.86
C ASP A 25 2.65 -28.40 -9.17
N GLU A 26 3.60 -28.82 -8.32
CA GLU A 26 4.45 -27.94 -7.49
C GLU A 26 3.67 -26.98 -6.59
N CYS A 27 2.40 -27.25 -6.31
CA CYS A 27 1.58 -26.56 -5.34
C CYS A 27 1.25 -27.50 -4.19
N LEU A 28 1.38 -27.01 -2.96
CA LEU A 28 0.97 -27.73 -1.77
C LEU A 28 -0.45 -27.33 -1.40
N TYR A 29 -1.39 -28.21 -1.61
CA TYR A 29 -2.78 -28.03 -1.21
C TYR A 29 -2.97 -28.46 0.24
N LEU A 30 -3.57 -27.56 1.04
CA LEU A 30 -4.01 -27.85 2.40
C LEU A 30 -5.52 -27.98 2.40
N THR A 31 -6.03 -29.09 2.90
CA THR A 31 -7.47 -29.35 3.00
C THR A 31 -7.83 -29.73 4.43
N GLY A 32 -9.10 -29.52 4.81
CA GLY A 32 -9.61 -29.82 6.13
C GLY A 32 -10.57 -28.76 6.62
N GLU A 33 -10.82 -28.72 7.92
CA GLU A 33 -11.74 -27.74 8.56
C GLU A 33 -11.19 -27.29 9.92
N LEU A 34 -11.18 -25.97 10.14
CA LEU A 34 -10.76 -25.35 11.38
C LEU A 34 -11.70 -24.18 11.74
N SER A 35 -11.99 -24.01 13.03
CA SER A 35 -12.86 -22.95 13.53
C SER A 35 -12.14 -21.69 14.01
N ASP A 36 -10.81 -21.74 14.21
CA ASP A 36 -10.00 -20.56 14.53
C ASP A 36 -9.21 -20.14 13.27
N TRP A 37 -9.36 -18.87 12.87
CA TRP A 37 -8.63 -18.30 11.74
C TRP A 37 -7.12 -18.31 11.94
N ASN A 38 -6.66 -18.09 13.18
CA ASN A 38 -5.22 -18.16 13.46
C ASN A 38 -4.67 -19.56 13.24
N ASP A 39 -5.45 -20.61 13.50
CA ASP A 39 -5.07 -21.98 13.21
C ASP A 39 -5.04 -22.26 11.69
N VAL A 40 -5.98 -21.69 10.90
CA VAL A 40 -5.94 -21.75 9.42
C VAL A 40 -4.66 -21.12 8.89
N VAL A 41 -4.31 -19.93 9.38
CA VAL A 41 -3.07 -19.24 8.99
C VAL A 41 -1.84 -20.01 9.47
N HIS A 42 -1.85 -20.53 10.70
CA HIS A 42 -0.74 -21.29 11.26
C HIS A 42 -0.48 -22.58 10.48
N ALA A 43 -1.52 -23.29 10.04
CA ALA A 43 -1.37 -24.49 9.20
C ALA A 43 -0.67 -24.15 7.87
N GLY A 44 -1.04 -23.03 7.23
CA GLY A 44 -0.38 -22.54 6.02
C GLY A 44 1.09 -22.18 6.24
N LEU A 45 1.38 -21.40 7.29
CA LEU A 45 2.76 -20.98 7.62
C LEU A 45 3.66 -22.17 8.01
N MET A 46 3.14 -23.16 8.75
CA MET A 46 3.87 -24.41 9.05
C MET A 46 4.22 -25.22 7.82
N SER A 47 3.38 -25.10 6.80
CA SER A 47 3.49 -25.89 5.57
C SER A 47 4.35 -25.22 4.49
N ALA A 48 4.61 -23.92 4.63
CA ALA A 48 5.31 -23.14 3.62
C ALA A 48 6.77 -23.58 3.40
N ASN A 49 7.14 -23.74 2.15
CA ASN A 49 8.52 -23.97 1.73
C ASN A 49 8.82 -23.25 0.42
N ARG A 50 9.18 -21.98 0.51
CA ARG A 50 9.45 -21.07 -0.60
C ARG A 50 10.35 -21.64 -1.71
N LYS A 51 11.24 -22.58 -1.40
CA LYS A 51 12.19 -23.15 -2.36
C LYS A 51 11.63 -24.32 -3.16
N LYS A 52 10.49 -24.89 -2.74
CA LYS A 52 9.99 -26.15 -3.29
C LYS A 52 8.62 -26.05 -3.93
N TYR A 53 7.73 -25.25 -3.38
CA TYR A 53 6.34 -25.15 -3.79
C TYR A 53 5.69 -23.89 -3.23
N THR A 54 4.55 -23.50 -3.80
CA THR A 54 3.62 -22.52 -3.23
C THR A 54 2.51 -23.22 -2.47
N VAL A 55 1.90 -22.55 -1.50
CA VAL A 55 0.80 -23.08 -0.68
C VAL A 55 -0.54 -22.58 -1.23
N VAL A 56 -1.42 -23.52 -1.52
CA VAL A 56 -2.85 -23.30 -1.79
C VAL A 56 -3.62 -23.79 -0.56
N ASN A 57 -4.20 -22.86 0.18
CA ASN A 57 -4.89 -23.18 1.42
C ASN A 57 -6.40 -23.28 1.18
N ASP A 58 -6.91 -24.49 1.13
CA ASP A 58 -8.32 -24.84 0.97
C ASP A 58 -8.95 -25.36 2.29
N ILE A 59 -8.34 -25.02 3.43
CA ILE A 59 -8.93 -25.31 4.74
C ILE A 59 -10.20 -24.48 4.89
N VAL A 60 -11.31 -25.16 5.14
CA VAL A 60 -12.61 -24.51 5.40
C VAL A 60 -12.55 -23.84 6.78
N PHE A 61 -12.83 -22.55 6.81
CA PHE A 61 -12.98 -21.79 8.05
C PHE A 61 -14.44 -21.85 8.52
N SER A 62 -14.72 -22.58 9.59
CA SER A 62 -16.07 -22.75 10.14
C SER A 62 -16.39 -21.80 11.31
N GLY A 63 -15.43 -20.98 11.75
CA GLY A 63 -15.61 -20.03 12.85
C GLY A 63 -16.26 -18.69 12.48
N GLY A 64 -16.64 -18.51 11.21
CA GLY A 64 -17.28 -17.30 10.71
C GLY A 64 -17.53 -17.34 9.22
N THR A 65 -18.16 -16.30 8.69
CA THR A 65 -18.41 -16.16 7.25
C THR A 65 -17.40 -15.19 6.64
N ILE A 66 -16.66 -15.60 5.61
CA ILE A 66 -15.79 -14.71 4.85
C ILE A 66 -16.69 -13.83 3.97
N PRO A 67 -16.70 -12.49 4.17
CA PRO A 67 -17.54 -11.61 3.37
C PRO A 67 -17.12 -11.62 1.89
N PRO A 68 -18.08 -11.56 0.95
CA PRO A 68 -17.75 -11.36 -0.46
C PRO A 68 -17.11 -9.97 -0.68
N PRO A 69 -16.37 -9.78 -1.77
CA PRO A 69 -15.83 -8.46 -2.14
C PRO A 69 -16.96 -7.44 -2.30
N LYS A 70 -16.77 -6.24 -1.76
CA LYS A 70 -17.68 -5.12 -2.03
C LYS A 70 -17.51 -4.68 -3.49
N LEU A 71 -18.62 -4.63 -4.19
CA LEU A 71 -18.65 -4.17 -5.58
C LEU A 71 -19.12 -2.71 -5.66
N PRO A 72 -18.69 -1.95 -6.67
CA PRO A 72 -19.20 -0.61 -6.93
C PRO A 72 -20.71 -0.68 -7.29
N SER A 73 -21.45 0.37 -6.97
CA SER A 73 -22.88 0.49 -7.30
C SER A 73 -23.13 0.83 -8.77
N VAL A 74 -22.09 1.28 -9.49
CA VAL A 74 -22.18 1.55 -10.92
C VAL A 74 -22.32 0.24 -11.68
N SER A 75 -23.27 0.19 -12.61
CA SER A 75 -23.44 -0.91 -13.57
C SER A 75 -23.88 -0.32 -14.89
N ASP A 76 -23.01 -0.43 -15.89
CA ASP A 76 -23.23 0.09 -17.23
C ASP A 76 -22.51 -0.76 -18.29
N THR A 77 -22.49 -0.31 -19.54
CA THR A 77 -21.81 -0.97 -20.65
C THR A 77 -20.67 -0.11 -21.23
N ALA A 78 -20.13 0.82 -20.44
CA ALA A 78 -19.13 1.79 -20.92
C ALA A 78 -17.81 1.15 -21.40
N LEU A 79 -17.53 -0.09 -21.00
CA LEU A 79 -16.34 -0.84 -21.38
C LEU A 79 -16.67 -2.07 -22.26
N GLU A 80 -17.92 -2.21 -22.70
CA GLU A 80 -18.31 -3.34 -23.53
C GLU A 80 -17.56 -3.36 -24.86
N GLY A 81 -16.95 -4.50 -25.19
CA GLY A 81 -16.19 -4.68 -26.41
C GLY A 81 -14.80 -4.04 -26.44
N ALA A 82 -14.32 -3.46 -25.34
CA ALA A 82 -12.98 -2.89 -25.27
C ALA A 82 -11.89 -3.96 -25.46
N CYS A 83 -10.87 -3.67 -26.28
CA CYS A 83 -9.82 -4.62 -26.66
C CYS A 83 -8.40 -4.05 -26.37
N PRO A 84 -8.03 -3.76 -25.11
CA PRO A 84 -6.71 -3.24 -24.82
C PRO A 84 -5.62 -4.30 -25.06
N ASP A 85 -4.39 -3.85 -25.36
CA ASP A 85 -3.24 -4.75 -25.41
C ASP A 85 -2.97 -5.32 -24.01
N VAL A 86 -3.06 -4.47 -22.98
CA VAL A 86 -2.83 -4.86 -21.58
C VAL A 86 -3.95 -4.35 -20.69
N LEU A 87 -4.57 -5.26 -19.95
CA LEU A 87 -5.50 -4.95 -18.87
C LEU A 87 -4.81 -5.15 -17.52
N ILE A 88 -4.72 -4.07 -16.72
CA ILE A 88 -4.18 -4.11 -15.36
C ILE A 88 -5.36 -4.10 -14.38
N ILE A 89 -5.42 -5.08 -13.48
CA ILE A 89 -6.46 -5.20 -12.45
C ILE A 89 -5.92 -4.72 -11.12
N GLY A 90 -6.38 -3.56 -10.65
CA GLY A 90 -6.07 -2.94 -9.36
C GLY A 90 -5.30 -1.62 -9.45
N GLY A 91 -5.91 -0.55 -8.90
CA GLY A 91 -5.39 0.83 -8.83
C GLY A 91 -4.56 1.12 -7.57
N GLY A 92 -3.90 0.11 -7.02
CA GLY A 92 -2.89 0.28 -5.98
C GLY A 92 -1.54 0.73 -6.55
N VAL A 93 -0.56 0.98 -5.67
CA VAL A 93 0.79 1.47 -6.07
C VAL A 93 1.46 0.57 -7.10
N ILE A 94 1.21 -0.73 -7.05
CA ILE A 94 1.80 -1.71 -7.98
C ILE A 94 1.18 -1.54 -9.37
N GLY A 95 -0.15 -1.57 -9.48
CA GLY A 95 -0.84 -1.43 -10.76
C GLY A 95 -0.58 -0.07 -11.41
N CYS A 96 -0.61 1.03 -10.63
CA CYS A 96 -0.33 2.37 -11.14
C CYS A 96 1.14 2.53 -11.60
N ALA A 97 2.10 1.96 -10.87
CA ALA A 97 3.51 1.97 -11.29
C ALA A 97 3.73 1.16 -12.58
N ILE A 98 3.05 0.00 -12.71
CA ILE A 98 3.09 -0.82 -13.93
C ILE A 98 2.46 -0.07 -15.09
N ALA A 99 1.31 0.57 -14.91
CA ALA A 99 0.66 1.36 -15.96
C ALA A 99 1.63 2.42 -16.50
N ARG A 100 2.28 3.19 -15.61
CA ARG A 100 3.29 4.19 -16.01
C ARG A 100 4.45 3.58 -16.79
N GLU A 101 5.04 2.50 -16.31
CA GLU A 101 6.18 1.89 -17.01
C GLU A 101 5.81 1.31 -18.36
N LEU A 102 4.59 0.80 -18.52
CA LEU A 102 4.09 0.28 -19.81
C LEU A 102 3.86 1.38 -20.83
N THR A 103 3.49 2.61 -20.43
CA THR A 103 3.35 3.73 -21.36
C THR A 103 4.67 4.16 -22.02
N ARG A 104 5.82 3.65 -21.58
CA ARG A 104 7.10 3.75 -22.31
C ARG A 104 7.10 2.95 -23.61
N CYS A 105 6.09 2.13 -23.84
CA CYS A 105 5.89 1.35 -25.05
C CYS A 105 4.60 1.80 -25.75
N ASN A 106 4.51 1.64 -27.06
CA ASN A 106 3.30 1.86 -27.84
C ASN A 106 2.34 0.69 -27.63
N LEU A 107 1.58 0.73 -26.55
CA LEU A 107 0.58 -0.25 -26.15
C LEU A 107 -0.71 0.46 -25.74
N ASP A 108 -1.86 -0.14 -26.07
CA ASP A 108 -3.14 0.27 -25.49
C ASP A 108 -3.27 -0.33 -24.10
N ILE A 109 -3.23 0.54 -23.07
CA ILE A 109 -3.18 0.15 -21.67
C ILE A 109 -4.45 0.60 -20.97
N MET A 110 -5.13 -0.36 -20.33
CA MET A 110 -6.29 -0.10 -19.49
C MET A 110 -6.01 -0.58 -18.06
N LEU A 111 -6.25 0.28 -17.07
CA LEU A 111 -6.22 -0.08 -15.66
C LEU A 111 -7.64 0.00 -15.09
N THR A 112 -8.10 -1.08 -14.45
CA THR A 112 -9.37 -1.13 -13.74
C THR A 112 -9.16 -1.12 -12.24
N GLU A 113 -9.90 -0.27 -11.52
CA GLU A 113 -9.96 -0.20 -10.06
C GLU A 113 -11.41 -0.29 -9.61
N LYS A 114 -11.70 -1.19 -8.67
CA LYS A 114 -13.06 -1.38 -8.16
C LYS A 114 -13.58 -0.22 -7.32
N GLU A 115 -12.68 0.53 -6.70
CA GLU A 115 -13.03 1.68 -5.90
C GLU A 115 -13.21 2.94 -6.77
N HIS A 116 -13.89 3.94 -6.21
CA HIS A 116 -14.14 5.23 -6.88
C HIS A 116 -12.91 6.15 -6.93
N ASP A 117 -11.79 5.76 -6.32
CA ASP A 117 -10.51 6.47 -6.38
C ASP A 117 -9.35 5.48 -6.17
N LEU A 118 -8.15 5.92 -6.49
CA LEU A 118 -6.93 5.15 -6.38
C LEU A 118 -6.43 5.05 -4.92
N ALA A 119 -5.62 4.03 -4.64
CA ALA A 119 -4.92 3.86 -3.37
C ALA A 119 -5.83 3.72 -2.12
N LEU A 120 -7.08 3.31 -2.24
CA LEU A 120 -8.02 3.25 -1.10
C LEU A 120 -7.77 2.07 -0.15
N HIS A 121 -7.03 1.05 -0.59
CA HIS A 121 -6.64 -0.11 0.21
C HIS A 121 -5.22 0.02 0.79
N ALA A 122 -4.43 -1.06 0.79
CA ALA A 122 -3.11 -1.11 1.40
C ALA A 122 -2.16 0.01 0.95
N SER A 123 -2.26 0.48 -0.30
CA SER A 123 -1.40 1.53 -0.85
C SER A 123 -1.60 2.89 -0.19
N GLY A 124 -2.80 3.24 0.24
CA GLY A 124 -3.09 4.49 0.97
C GLY A 124 -3.13 4.32 2.49
N ARG A 125 -2.93 3.10 3.00
CA ARG A 125 -3.12 2.76 4.42
C ARG A 125 -1.86 2.11 5.02
N ASN A 126 -0.69 2.66 4.71
CA ASN A 126 0.61 2.22 5.22
C ASN A 126 1.38 3.41 5.82
N ASP A 127 2.57 3.17 6.33
CA ASP A 127 3.39 4.16 7.02
C ASP A 127 4.22 5.08 6.10
N GLY A 128 4.17 4.88 4.79
CA GLY A 128 4.91 5.68 3.81
C GLY A 128 6.44 5.49 3.86
N MET A 129 6.91 4.45 4.54
CA MET A 129 8.34 4.19 4.66
C MET A 129 8.93 3.57 3.39
N VAL A 130 10.02 4.15 2.90
CA VAL A 130 10.92 3.55 1.91
C VAL A 130 11.99 2.77 2.65
N HIS A 131 11.89 1.44 2.62
CA HIS A 131 12.67 0.52 3.45
C HIS A 131 14.13 0.42 3.01
N PRO A 132 15.10 0.40 3.95
CA PRO A 132 16.52 0.17 3.65
C PRO A 132 16.85 -1.30 3.38
N GLY A 133 15.93 -2.24 3.68
CA GLY A 133 16.14 -3.68 3.43
C GLY A 133 16.71 -4.48 4.60
N VAL A 134 16.56 -4.00 5.84
CA VAL A 134 17.14 -4.59 7.07
C VAL A 134 16.65 -6.01 7.35
N ASP A 135 15.34 -6.26 7.21
CA ASP A 135 14.71 -7.54 7.58
C ASP A 135 14.58 -8.51 6.39
N LEU A 136 15.32 -8.26 5.32
CA LEU A 136 15.19 -9.01 4.07
C LEU A 136 16.39 -9.95 3.86
N HIS A 137 16.11 -11.16 3.37
CA HIS A 137 17.13 -12.19 3.18
C HIS A 137 17.48 -12.40 1.71
N LYS A 138 18.75 -12.72 1.44
CA LYS A 138 19.23 -13.07 0.11
C LYS A 138 18.38 -14.21 -0.50
N GLY A 139 18.02 -14.06 -1.78
CA GLY A 139 17.21 -15.04 -2.50
C GLY A 139 15.70 -14.85 -2.36
N GLN A 140 15.24 -13.80 -1.65
CA GLN A 140 13.83 -13.39 -1.66
C GLN A 140 13.58 -12.39 -2.79
N LEU A 141 12.41 -12.46 -3.42
CA LEU A 141 11.95 -11.43 -4.36
C LEU A 141 11.74 -10.10 -3.65
N LYS A 142 11.27 -10.12 -2.41
CA LYS A 142 11.20 -8.93 -1.54
C LYS A 142 12.53 -8.18 -1.47
N LYS A 143 13.65 -8.90 -1.25
CA LYS A 143 15.00 -8.30 -1.19
C LYS A 143 15.42 -7.72 -2.54
N LYS A 144 15.28 -8.52 -3.61
CA LYS A 144 15.59 -8.09 -4.99
C LYS A 144 14.90 -6.78 -5.33
N TYR A 145 13.58 -6.73 -5.16
CA TYR A 145 12.78 -5.58 -5.56
C TYR A 145 12.87 -4.41 -4.59
N ASN A 146 13.04 -4.65 -3.28
CA ASN A 146 13.30 -3.59 -2.32
C ASN A 146 14.58 -2.83 -2.64
N ASP A 147 15.70 -3.54 -2.83
CA ASP A 147 17.00 -2.91 -3.04
C ASP A 147 17.05 -2.16 -4.38
N ALA A 148 16.46 -2.73 -5.42
CA ALA A 148 16.36 -2.08 -6.71
C ALA A 148 15.43 -0.85 -6.65
N GLY A 149 14.25 -0.99 -6.04
CA GLY A 149 13.28 0.08 -5.92
C GLY A 149 13.76 1.24 -5.05
N ASN A 150 14.37 0.96 -3.88
CA ASN A 150 14.92 2.00 -3.01
C ASN A 150 15.83 2.98 -3.78
N ARG A 151 16.72 2.47 -4.64
CA ARG A 151 17.63 3.29 -5.45
C ARG A 151 16.93 4.14 -6.53
N MET A 152 15.69 3.81 -6.90
CA MET A 152 14.92 4.53 -7.92
C MET A 152 14.14 5.72 -7.36
N TYR A 153 13.95 5.81 -6.04
CA TYR A 153 13.01 6.76 -5.44
C TYR A 153 13.37 8.23 -5.71
N THR A 154 14.65 8.61 -5.61
CA THR A 154 15.06 10.01 -5.84
C THR A 154 14.69 10.49 -7.24
N GLU A 155 14.96 9.67 -8.24
CA GLU A 155 14.68 10.02 -9.64
C GLU A 155 13.18 10.03 -9.92
N ILE A 156 12.46 8.97 -9.52
CA ILE A 156 11.02 8.84 -9.76
C ILE A 156 10.23 9.94 -9.05
N CYS A 157 10.55 10.23 -7.79
CA CYS A 157 9.85 11.28 -7.07
C CYS A 157 10.14 12.67 -7.67
N ARG A 158 11.35 12.90 -8.20
CA ARG A 158 11.67 14.11 -8.94
C ARG A 158 10.90 14.21 -10.27
N GLU A 159 10.83 13.12 -11.06
CA GLU A 159 10.06 13.08 -12.31
C GLU A 159 8.56 13.32 -12.07
N LEU A 160 8.01 12.77 -11.00
CA LEU A 160 6.60 12.82 -10.67
C LEU A 160 6.23 14.02 -9.80
N ASP A 161 7.20 14.84 -9.40
CA ASP A 161 7.00 15.97 -8.48
C ASP A 161 6.26 15.53 -7.20
N VAL A 162 6.81 14.48 -6.56
CA VAL A 162 6.30 13.91 -5.30
C VAL A 162 7.32 14.16 -4.19
N PRO A 163 6.92 14.76 -3.06
CA PRO A 163 7.82 14.96 -1.93
C PRO A 163 8.39 13.64 -1.42
N PHE A 164 9.73 13.55 -1.35
CA PHE A 164 10.47 12.41 -0.85
C PHE A 164 11.70 12.88 -0.07
N ARG A 165 12.02 12.20 1.04
CA ARG A 165 13.22 12.48 1.84
C ARG A 165 13.87 11.20 2.32
N TYR A 166 15.20 11.07 2.19
CA TYR A 166 15.96 10.12 2.97
C TYR A 166 16.16 10.67 4.38
N THR A 167 15.37 10.21 5.33
CA THR A 167 15.46 10.60 6.74
C THR A 167 16.43 9.71 7.51
N GLY A 168 16.69 8.52 7.00
CA GLY A 168 17.34 7.45 7.73
C GLY A 168 16.44 6.77 8.74
N GLN A 169 16.91 5.62 9.25
CA GLN A 169 16.22 4.85 10.29
C GLN A 169 17.18 4.49 11.40
N TYR A 170 16.76 4.66 12.66
CA TYR A 170 17.41 4.08 13.82
C TYR A 170 16.69 2.81 14.26
N LEU A 171 17.41 1.69 14.32
CA LEU A 171 17.01 0.49 15.04
C LEU A 171 17.58 0.60 16.45
N CYS A 172 16.72 0.78 17.45
CA CYS A 172 17.07 1.15 18.82
C CYS A 172 17.13 -0.07 19.75
N PHE A 173 18.20 -0.18 20.54
CA PHE A 173 18.46 -1.30 21.44
C PHE A 173 18.50 -0.83 22.91
N THR A 174 17.69 -1.46 23.76
CA THR A 174 17.70 -1.25 25.21
C THR A 174 18.68 -2.17 25.94
N ASP A 175 19.02 -3.31 25.32
CA ASP A 175 19.85 -4.35 25.87
C ASP A 175 21.31 -4.19 25.42
N GLY A 176 22.19 -3.70 26.32
CA GLY A 176 23.58 -3.39 25.99
C GLY A 176 24.44 -4.63 25.68
N TRP A 177 24.09 -5.81 26.16
CA TRP A 177 24.80 -7.06 25.88
C TRP A 177 24.69 -7.52 24.42
N LEU A 178 23.69 -7.06 23.69
CA LEU A 178 23.53 -7.32 22.26
C LEU A 178 24.57 -6.59 21.38
N LYS A 179 25.27 -5.60 21.92
CA LYS A 179 26.22 -4.76 21.17
C LYS A 179 27.27 -5.56 20.39
N PRO A 180 28.00 -6.55 20.94
CA PRO A 180 29.00 -7.30 20.18
C PRO A 180 28.41 -8.03 18.98
N PHE A 181 27.23 -8.64 19.17
CA PHE A 181 26.52 -9.36 18.11
C PHE A 181 26.13 -8.43 16.95
N PHE A 182 25.58 -7.25 17.26
CA PHE A 182 25.15 -6.31 16.24
C PHE A 182 26.30 -5.54 15.60
N LEU A 183 27.43 -5.37 16.26
CA LEU A 183 28.66 -4.88 15.63
C LEU A 183 29.17 -5.86 14.56
N ALA A 184 29.18 -7.15 14.87
CA ALA A 184 29.51 -8.19 13.89
C ALA A 184 28.53 -8.22 12.72
N SER A 185 27.24 -7.99 12.98
CA SER A 185 26.22 -7.97 11.93
C SER A 185 26.36 -6.83 10.92
N LEU A 186 27.11 -5.76 11.22
CA LEU A 186 27.42 -4.69 10.24
C LEU A 186 28.15 -5.23 9.01
N LEU A 187 29.03 -6.22 9.18
CA LEU A 187 29.70 -6.89 8.06
C LEU A 187 28.70 -7.66 7.19
N TYR A 188 27.72 -8.30 7.82
CA TYR A 188 26.67 -9.01 7.09
C TYR A 188 25.79 -8.04 6.28
N TRP A 189 25.35 -6.90 6.83
CA TRP A 189 24.60 -5.90 6.08
C TRP A 189 25.41 -5.28 4.94
N LYS A 190 26.69 -5.02 5.17
CA LYS A 190 27.61 -4.60 4.09
C LYS A 190 27.64 -5.64 2.97
N TYR A 191 27.75 -6.92 3.30
CA TYR A 191 27.67 -8.02 2.32
C TYR A 191 26.33 -8.06 1.58
N LEU A 192 25.22 -7.73 2.26
CA LEU A 192 23.90 -7.63 1.65
C LEU A 192 23.69 -6.32 0.84
N GLY A 193 24.65 -5.43 0.80
CA GLY A 193 24.54 -4.13 0.13
C GLY A 193 23.64 -3.12 0.84
N VAL A 194 23.39 -3.31 2.15
CA VAL A 194 22.60 -2.41 3.00
C VAL A 194 23.55 -1.54 3.82
N PRO A 195 23.67 -0.23 3.53
CA PRO A 195 24.48 0.68 4.34
C PRO A 195 23.98 0.74 5.77
N ALA A 196 24.87 0.52 6.73
CA ALA A 196 24.55 0.56 8.16
C ALA A 196 25.70 1.13 8.96
N ALA A 197 25.40 1.85 10.04
CA ALA A 197 26.38 2.41 10.96
C ALA A 197 25.97 2.22 12.41
N TYR A 198 26.97 1.97 13.28
CA TYR A 198 26.77 1.93 14.73
C TYR A 198 26.72 3.35 15.30
N ILE A 199 25.73 3.61 16.13
CA ILE A 199 25.54 4.88 16.84
C ILE A 199 25.48 4.62 18.35
N ASN A 200 26.42 5.18 19.07
CA ASN A 200 26.43 5.09 20.53
C ASN A 200 25.40 6.05 21.16
N ARG A 201 25.09 5.86 22.45
CA ARG A 201 24.09 6.66 23.16
C ARG A 201 24.36 8.17 23.09
N LYS A 202 25.62 8.61 23.23
CA LYS A 202 25.98 10.04 23.19
C LYS A 202 25.65 10.67 21.83
N LYS A 203 26.04 10.02 20.74
CA LYS A 203 25.72 10.50 19.39
C LYS A 203 24.22 10.45 19.10
N LEU A 204 23.52 9.41 19.60
CA LEU A 204 22.07 9.31 19.43
C LEU A 204 21.35 10.45 20.16
N ALA A 205 21.75 10.78 21.39
CA ALA A 205 21.15 11.86 22.16
C ALA A 205 21.27 13.24 21.51
N VAL A 206 22.35 13.47 20.74
CA VAL A 206 22.52 14.73 19.98
C VAL A 206 21.59 14.76 18.75
N ARG A 207 21.46 13.63 18.06
CA ARG A 207 20.67 13.55 16.82
C ARG A 207 19.17 13.46 17.07
N GLU A 208 18.79 12.69 18.10
CA GLU A 208 17.41 12.40 18.50
C GLU A 208 17.26 12.60 20.02
N PRO A 209 17.22 13.86 20.50
CA PRO A 209 17.29 14.17 21.92
C PRO A 209 16.08 13.69 22.74
N HIS A 210 14.94 13.45 22.07
CA HIS A 210 13.69 13.03 22.73
C HIS A 210 13.47 11.51 22.74
N LEU A 211 14.40 10.72 22.20
CA LEU A 211 14.36 9.28 22.36
C LEU A 211 14.74 8.85 23.78
N SER A 212 14.14 7.76 24.23
CA SER A 212 14.26 7.23 25.58
C SER A 212 15.72 7.04 26.04
N ASP A 213 16.01 7.42 27.30
CA ASP A 213 17.31 7.21 27.93
C ASP A 213 17.65 5.74 28.19
N LYS A 214 16.66 4.87 28.14
CA LYS A 214 16.84 3.41 28.23
C LYS A 214 17.55 2.83 27.02
N ILE A 215 17.57 3.52 25.86
CA ILE A 215 18.28 3.08 24.65
C ILE A 215 19.78 3.17 24.88
N LYS A 216 20.49 2.04 24.79
CA LYS A 216 21.93 1.93 25.02
C LYS A 216 22.75 2.23 23.77
N PHE A 217 22.25 1.81 22.59
CA PHE A 217 22.84 2.10 21.28
C PHE A 217 21.78 1.94 20.18
N ALA A 218 22.12 2.36 18.98
CA ALA A 218 21.30 2.16 17.79
C ALA A 218 22.15 1.77 16.57
N LEU A 219 21.50 1.15 15.59
CA LEU A 219 22.03 1.03 14.23
C LEU A 219 21.31 2.01 13.34
N TYR A 220 22.06 2.72 12.52
CA TYR A 220 21.56 3.73 11.61
C TYR A 220 21.63 3.23 10.16
N PHE A 221 20.52 3.32 9.44
CA PHE A 221 20.36 2.93 8.06
C PHE A 221 20.03 4.17 7.21
N PRO A 222 21.01 4.77 6.53
CA PRO A 222 20.84 6.06 5.85
C PRO A 222 19.91 6.02 4.64
N THR A 223 19.71 4.85 4.03
CA THR A 223 18.87 4.68 2.83
C THR A 223 17.38 4.51 3.14
N ALA A 224 16.98 4.56 4.40
CA ALA A 224 15.57 4.66 4.76
C ALA A 224 15.03 6.04 4.43
N GLY A 225 13.85 6.09 3.83
CA GLY A 225 13.20 7.34 3.44
C GLY A 225 11.71 7.34 3.72
N VAL A 226 11.07 8.46 3.44
CA VAL A 226 9.63 8.66 3.60
C VAL A 226 9.02 9.34 2.38
N VAL A 227 7.83 8.89 2.00
CA VAL A 227 7.03 9.40 0.88
C VAL A 227 5.55 9.39 1.27
N CYS A 228 4.74 10.25 0.67
CA CYS A 228 3.29 10.13 0.77
C CYS A 228 2.81 8.96 -0.11
N PRO A 229 2.34 7.82 0.46
CA PRO A 229 2.10 6.61 -0.32
C PRO A 229 0.92 6.73 -1.30
N TYR A 230 -0.19 7.38 -0.89
CA TYR A 230 -1.30 7.66 -1.79
C TYR A 230 -0.95 8.73 -2.83
N GLY A 231 -0.20 9.76 -2.46
CA GLY A 231 0.28 10.79 -3.38
C GLY A 231 1.17 10.20 -4.48
N LEU A 232 2.10 9.31 -4.14
CA LEU A 232 2.93 8.59 -5.11
C LEU A 232 2.09 7.69 -6.03
N THR A 233 1.10 6.97 -5.47
CA THR A 233 0.22 6.10 -6.27
C THR A 233 -0.58 6.89 -7.29
N ILE A 234 -1.19 8.01 -6.87
CA ILE A 234 -1.94 8.92 -7.75
C ILE A 234 -1.01 9.51 -8.82
N ALA A 235 0.21 9.92 -8.43
CA ALA A 235 1.18 10.49 -9.36
C ALA A 235 1.61 9.49 -10.45
N PHE A 236 1.78 8.21 -10.13
CA PHE A 236 2.01 7.17 -11.12
C PHE A 236 0.85 7.07 -12.12
N ALA A 237 -0.38 7.05 -11.63
CA ALA A 237 -1.57 6.93 -12.47
C ALA A 237 -1.80 8.17 -13.34
N GLU A 238 -1.62 9.38 -12.79
CA GLU A 238 -1.73 10.62 -13.57
C GLU A 238 -0.68 10.66 -14.69
N ASN A 239 0.59 10.33 -14.39
CA ASN A 239 1.60 10.27 -15.45
C ASN A 239 1.32 9.16 -16.48
N ALA A 240 0.74 8.02 -16.07
CA ALA A 240 0.29 7.00 -17.01
C ALA A 240 -0.85 7.52 -17.91
N ALA A 241 -1.84 8.21 -17.35
CA ALA A 241 -2.95 8.81 -18.09
C ALA A 241 -2.47 9.91 -19.04
N ASP A 242 -1.55 10.77 -18.61
CA ASP A 242 -0.94 11.82 -19.45
C ASP A 242 -0.16 11.22 -20.63
N ASN A 243 0.28 9.98 -20.52
CA ASN A 243 0.94 9.20 -21.59
C ASN A 243 0.01 8.19 -22.29
N GLY A 244 -1.31 8.33 -22.14
CA GLY A 244 -2.32 7.62 -22.92
C GLY A 244 -2.92 6.37 -22.29
N ALA A 245 -2.55 5.99 -21.05
CA ALA A 245 -3.22 4.89 -20.37
C ALA A 245 -4.64 5.26 -19.93
N LYS A 246 -5.60 4.36 -20.11
CA LYS A 246 -6.99 4.54 -19.67
C LYS A 246 -7.15 4.04 -18.23
N ILE A 247 -7.49 4.94 -17.30
CA ILE A 247 -7.77 4.62 -15.90
C ILE A 247 -9.28 4.53 -15.68
N CYS A 248 -9.78 3.34 -15.36
CA CYS A 248 -11.20 3.04 -15.17
C CYS A 248 -11.47 2.77 -13.68
N LEU A 249 -11.99 3.78 -12.99
CA LEU A 249 -12.45 3.67 -11.60
C LEU A 249 -13.86 3.06 -11.56
N ASP A 250 -14.33 2.67 -10.37
CA ASP A 250 -15.61 1.99 -10.17
C ASP A 250 -15.80 0.77 -11.07
N THR A 251 -14.69 0.08 -11.38
CA THR A 251 -14.64 -1.02 -12.33
C THR A 251 -14.07 -2.28 -11.67
N ALA A 252 -14.97 -3.14 -11.21
CA ALA A 252 -14.64 -4.42 -10.58
C ALA A 252 -14.67 -5.56 -11.61
N VAL A 253 -13.64 -6.40 -11.61
CA VAL A 253 -13.65 -7.66 -12.34
C VAL A 253 -14.51 -8.66 -11.59
N THR A 254 -15.55 -9.16 -12.25
CA THR A 254 -16.54 -10.09 -11.70
C THR A 254 -16.46 -11.50 -12.28
N GLY A 255 -15.78 -11.66 -13.42
CA GLY A 255 -15.57 -12.95 -14.07
C GLY A 255 -14.42 -12.91 -15.08
N ILE A 256 -13.86 -14.07 -15.39
CA ILE A 256 -12.85 -14.23 -16.43
C ILE A 256 -13.17 -15.52 -17.18
N GLU A 257 -13.31 -15.42 -18.49
CA GLU A 257 -13.49 -16.57 -19.39
C GLU A 257 -12.14 -17.02 -19.92
N THR A 258 -11.87 -18.30 -19.82
CA THR A 258 -10.65 -18.92 -20.36
C THR A 258 -10.98 -19.94 -21.44
N ALA A 259 -10.20 -19.94 -22.50
CA ALA A 259 -10.28 -20.92 -23.58
C ALA A 259 -8.87 -21.31 -24.03
N GLY A 260 -8.62 -22.62 -24.17
CA GLY A 260 -7.31 -23.13 -24.59
C GLY A 260 -6.13 -22.72 -23.69
N GLY A 261 -6.34 -22.59 -22.37
CA GLY A 261 -5.31 -22.16 -21.43
C GLY A 261 -4.96 -20.67 -21.53
N ARG A 262 -5.86 -19.85 -22.08
CA ARG A 262 -5.70 -18.39 -22.22
C ARG A 262 -6.96 -17.66 -21.77
N ILE A 263 -6.83 -16.48 -21.24
CA ILE A 263 -7.95 -15.56 -20.99
C ILE A 263 -8.47 -15.09 -22.35
N ALA A 264 -9.76 -15.34 -22.59
CA ALA A 264 -10.49 -14.90 -23.78
C ALA A 264 -11.20 -13.56 -23.52
N SER A 265 -11.81 -13.42 -22.34
CA SER A 265 -12.49 -12.18 -21.95
C SER A 265 -12.47 -11.97 -20.43
N VAL A 266 -12.66 -10.71 -20.01
CA VAL A 266 -12.76 -10.29 -18.61
C VAL A 266 -14.09 -9.56 -18.43
N GLN A 267 -14.98 -10.12 -17.61
CA GLN A 267 -16.26 -9.52 -17.26
C GLN A 267 -16.08 -8.51 -16.13
N THR A 268 -16.68 -7.33 -16.28
CA THR A 268 -16.73 -6.29 -15.24
C THR A 268 -18.18 -5.84 -15.00
N ASN A 269 -18.42 -5.06 -13.95
CA ASN A 269 -19.69 -4.37 -13.73
C ASN A 269 -19.99 -3.29 -14.80
N ARG A 270 -19.04 -3.00 -15.70
CA ARG A 270 -19.14 -1.96 -16.74
C ARG A 270 -19.01 -2.49 -18.16
N GLY A 271 -19.18 -3.80 -18.36
CA GLY A 271 -19.10 -4.48 -19.64
C GLY A 271 -17.95 -5.48 -19.71
N ARG A 272 -17.84 -6.14 -20.85
CA ARG A 272 -16.87 -7.20 -21.15
C ARG A 272 -15.68 -6.64 -21.93
N ILE A 273 -14.47 -6.96 -21.49
CA ILE A 273 -13.18 -6.52 -22.04
C ILE A 273 -12.46 -7.73 -22.65
N TYR A 274 -11.78 -7.54 -23.78
CA TYR A 274 -11.03 -8.56 -24.51
C TYR A 274 -9.53 -8.22 -24.59
N PRO A 275 -8.77 -8.38 -23.51
CA PRO A 275 -7.36 -8.00 -23.46
C PRO A 275 -6.47 -9.07 -24.12
N LYS A 276 -5.34 -8.64 -24.73
CA LYS A 276 -4.30 -9.60 -25.17
C LYS A 276 -3.53 -10.20 -23.99
N LEU A 277 -3.29 -9.41 -22.94
CA LEU A 277 -2.59 -9.79 -21.72
C LEU A 277 -3.27 -9.15 -20.50
N VAL A 278 -3.37 -9.91 -19.42
CA VAL A 278 -3.88 -9.44 -18.11
C VAL A 278 -2.75 -9.34 -17.09
N ILE A 279 -2.74 -8.27 -16.30
CA ILE A 279 -1.84 -8.13 -15.15
C ILE A 279 -2.68 -8.11 -13.88
N ASN A 280 -2.50 -9.11 -13.03
CA ASN A 280 -3.17 -9.21 -11.74
C ASN A 280 -2.36 -8.47 -10.67
N ALA A 281 -2.75 -7.23 -10.38
CA ALA A 281 -2.22 -6.38 -9.32
C ALA A 281 -3.29 -6.07 -8.25
N ALA A 282 -4.24 -6.99 -8.05
CA ALA A 282 -5.45 -6.80 -7.23
C ALA A 282 -5.22 -6.89 -5.71
N GLY A 283 -3.96 -6.82 -5.24
CA GLY A 283 -3.64 -6.76 -3.82
C GLY A 283 -4.20 -7.96 -3.04
N VAL A 284 -5.01 -7.69 -2.01
CA VAL A 284 -5.60 -8.76 -1.17
C VAL A 284 -6.59 -9.64 -1.94
N PHE A 285 -7.07 -9.20 -3.11
CA PHE A 285 -7.94 -9.97 -4.01
C PHE A 285 -7.21 -10.67 -5.15
N ALA A 286 -5.87 -10.67 -5.15
CA ALA A 286 -5.11 -11.27 -6.25
C ALA A 286 -5.33 -12.80 -6.37
N GLU A 287 -5.63 -13.49 -5.27
CA GLU A 287 -5.98 -14.90 -5.29
C GLU A 287 -7.33 -15.15 -5.97
N GLU A 288 -8.33 -14.28 -5.75
CA GLU A 288 -9.63 -14.36 -6.41
C GLU A 288 -9.51 -14.18 -7.92
N ILE A 289 -8.72 -13.18 -8.35
CA ILE A 289 -8.45 -12.97 -9.78
C ILE A 289 -7.73 -14.18 -10.38
N ALA A 290 -6.76 -14.77 -9.66
CA ALA A 290 -6.09 -15.99 -10.10
C ALA A 290 -7.06 -17.16 -10.22
N ARG A 291 -8.02 -17.31 -9.27
CA ARG A 291 -9.07 -18.34 -9.31
C ARG A 291 -10.00 -18.13 -10.51
N LEU A 292 -10.47 -16.91 -10.75
CA LEU A 292 -11.30 -16.58 -11.91
C LEU A 292 -10.59 -16.87 -13.23
N ALA A 293 -9.26 -16.67 -13.29
CA ALA A 293 -8.43 -16.94 -14.46
C ALA A 293 -8.01 -18.41 -14.60
N SER A 294 -8.53 -19.34 -13.78
CA SER A 294 -8.11 -20.74 -13.73
C SER A 294 -6.61 -20.92 -13.48
N ASP A 295 -5.98 -19.99 -12.77
CA ASP A 295 -4.53 -19.93 -12.53
C ASP A 295 -4.17 -19.79 -11.03
N ARG A 296 -4.97 -20.41 -10.16
CA ARG A 296 -4.74 -20.35 -8.71
C ARG A 296 -3.65 -21.34 -8.30
N PHE A 297 -2.47 -20.84 -7.98
CA PHE A 297 -1.34 -21.62 -7.47
C PHE A 297 -0.76 -21.07 -6.16
N PHE A 298 -1.41 -20.10 -5.54
CA PHE A 298 -1.05 -19.46 -4.27
C PHE A 298 -2.30 -19.08 -3.49
N SER A 299 -2.13 -18.81 -2.19
CA SER A 299 -3.18 -18.23 -1.36
C SER A 299 -2.69 -16.99 -0.62
N ILE A 300 -3.63 -16.08 -0.36
CA ILE A 300 -3.40 -14.84 0.37
C ILE A 300 -4.17 -14.90 1.70
N HIS A 301 -3.45 -14.73 2.80
CA HIS A 301 -4.05 -14.49 4.11
C HIS A 301 -3.98 -13.00 4.45
N PRO A 302 -5.14 -12.34 4.67
CA PRO A 302 -5.18 -10.92 4.97
C PRO A 302 -4.61 -10.65 6.35
N ARG A 303 -3.79 -9.56 6.47
CA ARG A 303 -3.19 -9.14 7.74
C ARG A 303 -3.41 -7.66 7.97
N ARG A 304 -4.15 -7.31 9.00
CA ARG A 304 -4.44 -5.92 9.37
C ARG A 304 -3.22 -5.24 9.98
N GLY A 305 -3.16 -3.92 9.81
CA GLY A 305 -2.17 -3.07 10.45
C GLY A 305 -2.73 -1.69 10.73
N THR A 306 -2.77 -1.31 12.00
CA THR A 306 -3.31 -0.05 12.49
C THR A 306 -2.19 0.97 12.68
N ASN A 307 -2.39 2.16 12.14
CA ASN A 307 -1.50 3.31 12.27
C ASN A 307 -2.22 4.49 12.91
N MET A 308 -1.47 5.35 13.59
CA MET A 308 -1.92 6.62 14.13
C MET A 308 -1.08 7.76 13.58
N ILE A 309 -1.72 8.88 13.27
CA ILE A 309 -1.03 10.13 12.91
C ILE A 309 -1.20 11.12 14.06
N LEU A 310 -0.08 11.68 14.51
CA LEU A 310 -0.03 12.72 15.53
C LEU A 310 0.02 14.11 14.88
N ASP A 311 -0.43 15.09 15.65
CA ASP A 311 -0.38 16.50 15.28
C ASP A 311 1.06 16.96 14.97
N LYS A 312 1.24 17.82 13.97
CA LYS A 312 2.53 18.40 13.56
C LYS A 312 3.30 19.05 14.71
N LYS A 313 2.63 19.53 15.76
CA LYS A 313 3.29 20.04 16.97
C LYS A 313 4.21 19.02 17.65
N THR A 314 4.05 17.71 17.37
CA THR A 314 4.90 16.65 17.93
C THR A 314 6.11 16.32 17.06
N ALA A 315 6.26 16.93 15.89
CA ALA A 315 7.28 16.62 14.89
C ALA A 315 8.72 16.74 15.44
N PHE A 316 8.95 17.62 16.40
CA PHE A 316 10.26 17.81 17.03
C PHE A 316 10.74 16.60 17.85
N GLN A 317 9.83 15.70 18.25
CA GLN A 317 10.16 14.56 19.12
C GLN A 317 10.96 13.47 18.42
N VAL A 318 10.80 13.32 17.09
CA VAL A 318 11.58 12.36 16.28
C VAL A 318 11.79 12.96 14.90
N ARG A 319 13.04 13.03 14.45
CA ARG A 319 13.42 13.66 13.16
C ARG A 319 13.57 12.67 12.02
N THR A 320 13.67 11.38 12.36
CA THR A 320 13.95 10.28 11.43
C THR A 320 12.87 9.20 11.54
N ILE A 321 13.22 7.97 11.15
CA ILE A 321 12.45 6.79 11.49
C ILE A 321 13.11 6.12 12.69
N ALA A 322 12.36 5.81 13.75
CA ALA A 322 12.87 5.11 14.93
C ALA A 322 12.05 3.84 15.18
N SER A 323 12.72 2.70 15.28
CA SER A 323 12.09 1.40 15.53
C SER A 323 12.74 0.72 16.71
N PRO A 324 11.97 0.18 17.67
CA PRO A 324 12.52 -0.63 18.76
C PRO A 324 12.98 -2.00 18.22
N PHE A 325 14.10 -2.50 18.72
CA PHE A 325 14.47 -3.90 18.57
C PHE A 325 13.95 -4.68 19.78
N GLU A 326 13.11 -5.69 19.55
CA GLU A 326 12.58 -6.56 20.60
C GLU A 326 13.04 -8.00 20.36
N ILE A 327 13.70 -8.62 21.36
CA ILE A 327 14.20 -10.01 21.30
C ILE A 327 13.04 -10.99 21.08
N ALA A 328 11.87 -10.74 21.65
CA ALA A 328 10.68 -11.57 21.48
C ALA A 328 10.22 -11.64 20.01
N ALA A 329 10.41 -10.55 19.24
CA ALA A 329 10.12 -10.54 17.80
C ALA A 329 11.14 -11.35 16.97
N ALA A 330 12.36 -11.56 17.50
CA ALA A 330 13.39 -12.36 16.87
C ALA A 330 13.19 -13.88 17.13
N ASN A 331 12.51 -14.27 18.19
CA ASN A 331 12.19 -15.66 18.51
C ASN A 331 10.92 -16.13 17.78
N LYS A 332 11.06 -16.62 16.56
CA LYS A 332 10.00 -17.15 15.67
C LYS A 332 9.16 -18.33 16.22
N SER A 333 9.39 -18.75 17.45
CA SER A 333 8.66 -19.87 18.09
C SER A 333 7.48 -19.44 18.98
N ALA A 334 7.30 -18.16 19.22
CA ALA A 334 6.16 -17.68 20.00
C ALA A 334 4.89 -17.63 19.13
N LYS A 335 3.94 -18.46 19.47
CA LYS A 335 2.70 -18.80 18.76
C LYS A 335 1.72 -17.64 18.46
N LYS A 336 2.02 -16.38 18.68
CA LYS A 336 0.96 -15.34 18.71
C LYS A 336 1.19 -14.01 18.00
N GLU A 337 2.40 -13.61 17.60
CA GLU A 337 2.54 -12.27 17.00
C GLU A 337 3.61 -12.25 15.90
N HIS A 338 3.19 -12.26 14.63
CA HIS A 338 4.02 -11.84 13.50
C HIS A 338 4.13 -10.31 13.42
N SER A 339 4.40 -9.64 14.55
CA SER A 339 4.61 -8.21 14.51
C SER A 339 6.00 -7.93 13.96
N LYS A 340 6.08 -7.54 12.70
CA LYS A 340 7.13 -6.62 12.29
C LYS A 340 6.91 -5.39 13.14
N GLY A 341 7.82 -5.11 14.04
CA GLY A 341 7.64 -4.26 15.21
C GLY A 341 7.11 -2.85 15.06
N GLY A 342 6.55 -2.42 13.91
CA GLY A 342 6.11 -1.05 13.70
C GLY A 342 7.22 -0.04 14.05
N GLY A 343 6.97 1.22 13.81
CA GLY A 343 7.96 2.26 14.11
C GLY A 343 7.32 3.61 14.39
N ILE A 344 8.17 4.56 14.66
CA ILE A 344 7.85 5.98 14.69
C ILE A 344 8.40 6.54 13.37
N VAL A 345 7.55 7.14 12.57
CA VAL A 345 7.92 7.68 11.26
C VAL A 345 7.64 9.18 11.23
N HIS A 346 8.69 9.99 11.02
CA HIS A 346 8.51 11.40 10.70
C HIS A 346 8.16 11.50 9.21
N THR A 347 6.89 11.83 8.91
CA THR A 347 6.36 11.84 7.54
C THR A 347 6.88 13.01 6.69
N VAL A 348 6.70 12.95 5.39
CA VAL A 348 7.08 14.06 4.48
C VAL A 348 6.34 15.35 4.78
N ASP A 349 5.14 15.25 5.35
CA ASP A 349 4.27 16.38 5.67
C ASP A 349 4.42 16.88 7.13
N ASN A 350 5.52 16.51 7.80
CA ASN A 350 5.88 16.90 9.16
C ASN A 350 4.87 16.45 10.25
N ASN A 351 4.12 15.40 10.02
CA ASN A 351 3.43 14.66 11.06
C ASN A 351 4.32 13.54 11.60
N VAL A 352 4.02 13.04 12.77
CA VAL A 352 4.57 11.77 13.26
C VAL A 352 3.52 10.68 13.10
N LEU A 353 3.92 9.55 12.51
CA LEU A 353 3.10 8.36 12.40
C LEU A 353 3.64 7.28 13.32
N LEU A 354 2.76 6.65 14.09
CA LEU A 354 3.06 5.52 14.96
C LEU A 354 2.37 4.26 14.43
N GLY A 355 3.10 3.18 14.32
CA GLY A 355 2.57 1.89 13.85
C GLY A 355 3.45 1.24 12.79
N PRO A 356 2.91 0.24 12.08
CA PRO A 356 1.66 -0.46 12.38
C PRO A 356 1.82 -1.65 13.34
N ASP A 357 0.70 -2.16 13.83
CA ASP A 357 0.60 -3.52 14.37
C ASP A 357 0.46 -4.58 13.25
N ALA A 358 0.23 -5.85 13.62
CA ALA A 358 0.02 -6.93 12.65
C ALA A 358 -0.91 -8.00 13.22
N ILE A 359 -2.16 -8.01 12.76
CA ILE A 359 -3.22 -8.91 13.25
C ILE A 359 -3.78 -9.68 12.07
N GLU A 360 -3.78 -11.02 12.15
CA GLU A 360 -4.41 -11.87 11.14
C GLU A 360 -5.92 -11.67 11.14
N THR A 361 -6.52 -11.68 9.94
CA THR A 361 -7.98 -11.54 9.75
C THR A 361 -8.42 -12.36 8.55
N TYR A 362 -9.66 -12.81 8.55
CA TYR A 362 -10.27 -13.44 7.37
C TYR A 362 -10.98 -12.44 6.46
N GLU A 363 -11.22 -11.23 6.94
CA GLU A 363 -11.92 -10.18 6.21
C GLU A 363 -10.95 -9.30 5.42
N LYS A 364 -11.02 -9.33 4.11
CA LYS A 364 -10.13 -8.59 3.19
C LYS A 364 -10.36 -7.08 3.18
N GLU A 365 -11.55 -6.64 3.59
CA GLU A 365 -11.97 -5.23 3.62
C GLU A 365 -12.31 -4.73 5.03
N ASN A 366 -11.77 -5.38 6.07
CA ASN A 366 -11.94 -4.91 7.43
C ASN A 366 -10.94 -3.79 7.74
N PHE A 367 -11.36 -2.56 7.51
CA PHE A 367 -10.60 -1.34 7.80
C PHE A 367 -10.94 -0.74 9.16
N SER A 368 -11.74 -1.41 9.99
CA SER A 368 -12.09 -0.93 11.32
C SER A 368 -10.85 -0.81 12.21
N THR A 369 -10.82 0.19 13.07
CA THR A 369 -9.74 0.46 14.01
C THR A 369 -10.21 0.10 15.42
N HIS A 370 -9.48 -0.76 16.09
CA HIS A 370 -9.81 -1.23 17.42
C HIS A 370 -9.00 -0.50 18.48
N ARG A 371 -9.62 -0.24 19.63
CA ARG A 371 -9.02 0.44 20.77
C ARG A 371 -7.76 -0.27 21.24
N GLU A 372 -7.82 -1.59 21.30
CA GLU A 372 -6.71 -2.45 21.74
C GLU A 372 -5.48 -2.29 20.85
N SER A 373 -5.66 -2.18 19.52
CA SER A 373 -4.58 -1.91 18.57
C SER A 373 -3.94 -0.55 18.80
N ILE A 374 -4.77 0.49 19.01
CA ILE A 374 -4.29 1.85 19.28
C ILE A 374 -3.45 1.87 20.57
N ASP A 375 -3.99 1.30 21.65
CA ASP A 375 -3.34 1.28 22.96
C ASP A 375 -2.03 0.45 22.94
N ALA A 376 -2.03 -0.69 22.22
CA ALA A 376 -0.84 -1.53 22.05
C ALA A 376 0.26 -0.81 21.26
N VAL A 377 -0.06 -0.19 20.13
CA VAL A 377 0.90 0.58 19.32
C VAL A 377 1.44 1.77 20.11
N MET A 378 0.59 2.55 20.79
CA MET A 378 1.01 3.69 21.60
C MET A 378 1.94 3.25 22.73
N THR A 379 1.58 2.19 23.48
CA THR A 379 2.38 1.64 24.57
C THR A 379 3.75 1.19 24.08
N LYS A 380 3.81 0.54 22.92
CA LYS A 380 5.05 0.08 22.30
C LYS A 380 5.95 1.25 21.91
N GLN A 381 5.41 2.23 21.17
CA GLN A 381 6.22 3.33 20.65
C GLN A 381 6.70 4.30 21.76
N ARG A 382 5.94 4.45 22.84
CA ARG A 382 6.37 5.21 24.04
C ARG A 382 7.57 4.62 24.75
N LYS A 383 7.89 3.35 24.57
CA LYS A 383 9.17 2.78 25.05
C LYS A 383 10.36 3.40 24.32
N THR A 384 10.20 3.75 23.06
CA THR A 384 11.25 4.37 22.22
C THR A 384 11.27 5.89 22.35
N ALA A 385 10.09 6.55 22.31
CA ALA A 385 9.92 8.00 22.49
C ALA A 385 8.81 8.27 23.51
N PRO A 386 9.15 8.47 24.81
CA PRO A 386 8.18 8.55 25.90
C PRO A 386 7.31 9.82 25.88
N GLY A 387 7.69 10.86 25.15
CA GLY A 387 6.98 12.13 25.11
C GLY A 387 5.64 12.11 24.35
N PHE A 388 5.31 11.05 23.61
CA PHE A 388 4.03 10.99 22.89
C PHE A 388 2.84 10.78 23.82
N SER A 389 1.75 11.49 23.53
CA SER A 389 0.49 11.42 24.27
C SER A 389 -0.67 11.01 23.34
N GLY A 390 -1.65 10.28 23.87
CA GLY A 390 -2.90 10.00 23.14
C GLY A 390 -3.69 11.25 22.77
N ARG A 391 -3.46 12.38 23.46
CA ARG A 391 -4.06 13.71 23.15
C ARG A 391 -3.54 14.34 21.86
N ASP A 392 -2.41 13.82 21.34
CA ASP A 392 -1.78 14.31 20.12
C ASP A 392 -2.26 13.57 18.88
N ILE A 393 -3.01 12.49 19.04
CA ILE A 393 -3.58 11.74 17.91
C ILE A 393 -4.63 12.62 17.23
N ILE A 394 -4.43 12.88 15.94
CA ILE A 394 -5.41 13.61 15.10
C ILE A 394 -6.21 12.66 14.21
N THR A 395 -5.64 11.50 13.87
CA THR A 395 -6.36 10.46 13.12
C THR A 395 -5.68 9.10 13.28
N TYR A 396 -6.43 8.05 13.00
CA TYR A 396 -5.95 6.67 12.92
C TYR A 396 -6.63 5.95 11.77
N PHE A 397 -5.96 4.92 11.26
CA PHE A 397 -6.47 4.13 10.14
C PHE A 397 -5.88 2.73 10.15
N THR A 398 -6.58 1.80 9.52
CA THR A 398 -6.17 0.40 9.38
C THR A 398 -6.08 0.03 7.91
N GLY A 399 -5.00 -0.64 7.52
CA GLY A 399 -4.81 -1.25 6.20
C GLY A 399 -4.79 -2.77 6.29
N VAL A 400 -5.17 -3.45 5.20
CA VAL A 400 -5.12 -4.91 5.11
C VAL A 400 -4.07 -5.30 4.08
N ARG A 401 -3.03 -6.03 4.54
CA ARG A 401 -1.90 -6.48 3.72
C ARG A 401 -2.22 -7.80 3.04
N ALA A 402 -1.74 -7.95 1.81
CA ALA A 402 -1.82 -9.19 1.03
C ALA A 402 -0.62 -10.09 1.33
N ALA A 403 -0.67 -10.92 2.38
CA ALA A 403 0.42 -11.82 2.74
C ALA A 403 0.24 -13.20 2.12
N THR A 404 1.32 -13.78 1.56
CA THR A 404 1.40 -15.20 1.19
C THR A 404 2.00 -16.01 2.33
N TYR A 405 1.76 -17.29 2.34
CA TYR A 405 2.33 -18.19 3.36
C TYR A 405 3.87 -18.34 3.22
N GLU A 406 4.41 -18.16 2.03
CA GLU A 406 5.85 -18.12 1.76
C GLU A 406 6.52 -16.85 2.27
N GLU A 407 5.75 -15.85 2.70
CA GLU A 407 6.22 -14.54 3.12
C GLU A 407 7.11 -13.87 2.05
N ASP A 408 6.82 -14.11 0.76
CA ASP A 408 7.53 -13.51 -0.37
C ASP A 408 6.55 -13.02 -1.45
N PHE A 409 7.04 -12.28 -2.44
CA PHE A 409 6.26 -11.78 -3.56
C PHE A 409 6.08 -12.83 -4.65
N ILE A 410 5.03 -12.67 -5.45
CA ILE A 410 4.79 -13.39 -6.69
C ILE A 410 4.84 -12.38 -7.83
N VAL A 411 5.86 -12.48 -8.68
CA VAL A 411 6.04 -11.63 -9.87
C VAL A 411 6.46 -12.56 -11.00
N SER A 412 5.48 -13.10 -11.70
CA SER A 412 5.69 -14.10 -12.75
C SER A 412 4.51 -14.19 -13.70
N PHE A 413 4.71 -14.80 -14.87
CA PHE A 413 3.60 -15.31 -15.67
C PHE A 413 2.78 -16.32 -14.88
N GLY A 414 1.53 -16.50 -15.28
CA GLY A 414 0.64 -17.53 -14.78
C GLY A 414 1.27 -18.94 -14.92
N LYS A 415 0.85 -19.82 -14.04
CA LYS A 415 1.33 -21.20 -14.02
C LYS A 415 0.52 -22.09 -14.96
N PHE A 416 -0.78 -21.87 -15.03
CA PHE A 416 -1.73 -22.66 -15.81
C PHE A 416 -2.36 -21.87 -16.96
N THR A 417 -2.40 -20.54 -16.86
CA THR A 417 -2.95 -19.63 -17.87
C THR A 417 -1.84 -18.76 -18.46
N GLN A 418 -1.72 -18.76 -19.80
CA GLN A 418 -0.55 -18.24 -20.51
C GLN A 418 -0.47 -16.70 -20.59
N ASN A 419 -1.62 -16.02 -20.71
CA ASN A 419 -1.67 -14.57 -20.91
C ASN A 419 -2.11 -13.81 -19.65
N ILE A 420 -1.57 -14.21 -18.52
CA ILE A 420 -1.69 -13.48 -17.26
C ILE A 420 -0.30 -13.33 -16.63
N ILE A 421 -0.05 -12.19 -16.00
CA ILE A 421 1.11 -11.95 -15.14
C ILE A 421 0.57 -11.60 -13.75
N HIS A 422 1.10 -12.27 -12.73
CA HIS A 422 0.76 -11.95 -11.34
C HIS A 422 1.79 -11.01 -10.71
N ALA A 423 1.29 -9.94 -10.08
CA ALA A 423 1.98 -9.08 -9.14
C ALA A 423 1.27 -9.20 -7.79
N ALA A 424 1.40 -10.36 -7.15
CA ALA A 424 0.59 -10.78 -6.01
C ALA A 424 1.43 -11.01 -4.74
N GLY A 425 0.77 -11.13 -3.58
CA GLY A 425 1.45 -11.32 -2.30
C GLY A 425 2.32 -10.13 -1.89
N ILE A 426 2.08 -8.95 -2.46
CA ILE A 426 2.92 -7.77 -2.26
C ILE A 426 2.47 -7.01 -1.01
N GLN A 427 2.99 -7.44 0.12
CA GLN A 427 2.95 -6.75 1.40
C GLN A 427 4.22 -5.89 1.60
N SER A 428 4.54 -5.44 2.83
CA SER A 428 5.82 -4.75 3.09
C SER A 428 7.02 -5.61 2.64
N PRO A 429 7.97 -5.01 1.92
CA PRO A 429 8.15 -3.61 1.55
C PRO A 429 7.61 -3.24 0.14
N GLY A 430 6.37 -3.53 -0.16
CA GLY A 430 5.75 -3.37 -1.48
C GLY A 430 5.82 -1.93 -2.02
N LEU A 431 5.62 -0.92 -1.17
CA LEU A 431 5.75 0.48 -1.57
C LEU A 431 7.16 0.74 -2.14
N THR A 432 8.21 0.36 -1.40
CA THR A 432 9.60 0.50 -1.85
C THR A 432 9.89 -0.28 -3.13
N ALA A 433 9.31 -1.47 -3.25
CA ALA A 433 9.55 -2.40 -4.35
C ALA A 433 8.79 -2.02 -5.65
N ALA A 434 7.74 -1.21 -5.55
CA ALA A 434 6.81 -0.93 -6.65
C ALA A 434 7.51 -0.48 -7.96
N PRO A 435 8.45 0.47 -7.97
CA PRO A 435 9.10 0.88 -9.20
C PRO A 435 9.90 -0.24 -9.88
N ALA A 436 10.57 -1.06 -9.09
CA ALA A 436 11.39 -2.15 -9.63
C ALA A 436 10.54 -3.33 -10.13
N ILE A 437 9.42 -3.62 -9.46
CA ILE A 437 8.43 -4.60 -9.93
C ILE A 437 7.83 -4.13 -11.25
N ALA A 438 7.43 -2.86 -11.34
CA ALA A 438 6.86 -2.29 -12.56
C ALA A 438 7.81 -2.39 -13.74
N ARG A 439 9.10 -2.07 -13.53
CA ARG A 439 10.15 -2.19 -14.55
C ARG A 439 10.34 -3.64 -15.03
N ASP A 440 10.36 -4.61 -14.14
CA ASP A 440 10.53 -6.02 -14.52
C ASP A 440 9.28 -6.56 -15.25
N ILE A 441 8.07 -6.22 -14.78
CA ILE A 441 6.82 -6.59 -15.46
C ILE A 441 6.74 -5.93 -16.84
N SER A 442 7.12 -4.65 -16.98
CA SER A 442 7.16 -3.98 -18.28
C SER A 442 8.07 -4.72 -19.28
N LYS A 443 9.23 -5.22 -18.84
CA LYS A 443 10.09 -6.06 -19.68
C LYS A 443 9.41 -7.38 -20.09
N MET A 444 8.72 -8.03 -19.16
CA MET A 444 7.98 -9.26 -19.44
C MET A 444 6.88 -9.02 -20.49
N VAL A 445 6.11 -7.94 -20.33
CA VAL A 445 5.05 -7.54 -21.27
C VAL A 445 5.63 -7.20 -22.63
N SER A 446 6.70 -6.38 -22.68
CA SER A 446 7.34 -5.98 -23.91
C SER A 446 7.88 -7.17 -24.71
N ALA A 447 8.47 -8.15 -24.04
CA ALA A 447 8.93 -9.39 -24.67
C ALA A 447 7.76 -10.26 -25.17
N TYR A 448 6.66 -10.34 -24.40
CA TYR A 448 5.50 -11.16 -24.75
C TYR A 448 4.70 -10.58 -25.92
N LEU A 449 4.52 -9.26 -25.99
CA LEU A 449 3.75 -8.56 -27.02
C LEU A 449 4.60 -8.01 -28.16
N ASN A 450 5.93 -8.20 -28.14
CA ASN A 450 6.88 -7.57 -29.07
C ASN A 450 6.69 -6.04 -29.16
N ALA A 451 6.51 -5.40 -28.00
CA ALA A 451 6.17 -3.99 -27.92
C ALA A 451 7.33 -3.09 -28.34
N VAL A 452 7.02 -2.04 -29.10
CA VAL A 452 8.00 -1.05 -29.54
C VAL A 452 8.03 0.14 -28.58
N PRO A 453 9.19 0.81 -28.38
CA PRO A 453 9.30 1.97 -27.51
C PRO A 453 8.41 3.13 -27.96
N ASN A 454 7.77 3.81 -27.03
CA ASN A 454 7.03 5.04 -27.24
C ASN A 454 8.00 6.24 -27.23
N LYS A 455 8.25 6.82 -28.38
CA LYS A 455 9.14 7.99 -28.54
C LYS A 455 8.57 9.27 -27.91
N ASN A 456 7.27 9.31 -27.68
CA ASN A 456 6.55 10.47 -27.13
C ASN A 456 6.34 10.36 -25.61
N PHE A 457 6.87 9.32 -24.97
CA PHE A 457 6.73 9.16 -23.52
C PHE A 457 7.35 10.35 -22.77
N ASN A 458 6.53 11.02 -21.95
CA ASN A 458 6.98 12.09 -21.05
C ASN A 458 7.05 11.59 -19.61
N PRO A 459 8.25 11.44 -19.00
CA PRO A 459 8.37 11.00 -17.62
C PRO A 459 7.93 12.05 -16.60
N ILE A 460 7.81 13.32 -17.02
CA ILE A 460 7.60 14.45 -16.12
C ILE A 460 6.11 14.67 -15.87
N ARG A 461 5.74 14.65 -14.60
CA ARG A 461 4.45 15.12 -14.10
C ARG A 461 4.67 16.34 -13.22
N LYS A 462 3.81 17.33 -13.29
CA LYS A 462 3.76 18.45 -12.34
C LYS A 462 2.65 18.22 -11.32
N SER A 463 2.95 18.36 -10.04
CA SER A 463 1.96 18.31 -8.95
C SER A 463 1.05 19.53 -9.00
N VAL A 464 -0.01 19.51 -8.19
CA VAL A 464 -0.73 20.74 -7.87
C VAL A 464 0.20 21.64 -7.06
N VAL A 465 0.24 22.90 -7.43
CA VAL A 465 1.02 23.92 -6.72
C VAL A 465 0.59 23.97 -5.26
N ARG A 466 1.56 24.07 -4.34
CA ARG A 466 1.30 24.23 -2.90
C ARG A 466 1.63 25.65 -2.47
N THR A 467 0.60 26.47 -2.30
CA THR A 467 0.77 27.88 -1.92
C THR A 467 1.46 28.06 -0.57
N ALA A 468 1.28 27.12 0.35
CA ALA A 468 1.95 27.11 1.66
C ALA A 468 3.49 26.95 1.58
N GLU A 469 4.02 26.40 0.49
CA GLU A 469 5.46 26.17 0.29
C GLU A 469 6.15 27.31 -0.51
N MET A 470 5.36 28.29 -1.01
CA MET A 470 5.85 29.43 -1.79
C MET A 470 6.34 30.58 -0.89
N ASN A 471 7.32 31.33 -1.39
CA ASN A 471 7.63 32.62 -0.81
C ASN A 471 6.54 33.66 -1.14
N GLU A 472 6.62 34.86 -0.51
CA GLU A 472 5.58 35.90 -0.65
C GLU A 472 5.46 36.39 -2.08
N ASP A 473 6.58 36.64 -2.78
CA ASP A 473 6.58 37.16 -4.16
C ASP A 473 6.00 36.15 -5.15
N GLU A 474 6.35 34.88 -5.01
CA GLU A 474 5.81 33.79 -5.85
C GLU A 474 4.31 33.64 -5.62
N ARG A 475 3.87 33.72 -4.37
CA ARG A 475 2.45 33.61 -4.00
C ARG A 475 1.66 34.81 -4.54
N ASP A 476 2.17 36.03 -4.39
CA ASP A 476 1.54 37.23 -4.91
C ASP A 476 1.42 37.20 -6.44
N ALA A 477 2.47 36.78 -7.14
CA ALA A 477 2.45 36.62 -8.58
C ALA A 477 1.40 35.58 -9.04
N LEU A 478 1.28 34.47 -8.30
CA LEU A 478 0.28 33.44 -8.59
C LEU A 478 -1.15 33.97 -8.34
N ILE A 479 -1.40 34.67 -7.24
CA ILE A 479 -2.70 35.24 -6.90
C ILE A 479 -3.12 36.30 -7.93
N LYS A 480 -2.20 37.14 -8.41
CA LYS A 480 -2.49 38.09 -9.49
C LYS A 480 -2.91 37.42 -10.79
N LYS A 481 -2.35 36.23 -11.08
CA LYS A 481 -2.71 35.44 -12.25
C LYS A 481 -4.02 34.69 -12.08
N ASP A 482 -4.28 34.16 -10.92
CA ASP A 482 -5.48 33.39 -10.57
C ASP A 482 -5.86 33.66 -9.10
N PRO A 483 -6.88 34.54 -8.88
CA PRO A 483 -7.32 34.97 -7.55
C PRO A 483 -7.78 33.84 -6.63
N ASP A 484 -8.18 32.69 -7.18
CA ASP A 484 -8.60 31.53 -6.39
C ASP A 484 -7.48 30.99 -5.48
N TYR A 485 -6.21 31.21 -5.84
CA TYR A 485 -5.07 30.86 -4.98
C TYR A 485 -4.91 31.80 -3.77
N GLY A 486 -5.58 32.94 -3.74
CA GLY A 486 -5.63 33.85 -2.60
C GLY A 486 -6.71 33.50 -1.56
N VAL A 487 -7.63 32.59 -1.88
CA VAL A 487 -8.75 32.20 -1.00
C VAL A 487 -8.38 30.97 -0.20
N ILE A 488 -8.00 31.12 1.07
CA ILE A 488 -7.63 30.00 1.94
C ILE A 488 -8.87 29.26 2.45
N VAL A 489 -9.04 28.03 2.01
CA VAL A 489 -10.15 27.13 2.38
C VAL A 489 -9.81 26.30 3.62
N CYS A 490 -8.60 25.75 3.69
CA CYS A 490 -8.14 24.95 4.83
C CYS A 490 -7.05 25.69 5.59
N ARG A 491 -7.37 26.21 6.79
CA ARG A 491 -6.41 26.98 7.62
C ARG A 491 -5.33 26.10 8.27
N CYS A 492 -5.63 24.82 8.58
CA CYS A 492 -4.68 23.92 9.26
C CYS A 492 -3.54 23.45 8.34
N GLU A 493 -3.80 23.33 7.05
CA GLU A 493 -2.86 22.88 6.01
C GLU A 493 -2.60 23.99 4.97
N GLU A 494 -3.15 25.18 5.18
CA GLU A 494 -2.99 26.38 4.34
C GLU A 494 -3.31 26.13 2.86
N VAL A 495 -4.40 25.38 2.59
CA VAL A 495 -4.81 25.03 1.23
C VAL A 495 -5.77 26.07 0.67
N SER A 496 -5.50 26.56 -0.52
CA SER A 496 -6.31 27.53 -1.24
C SER A 496 -7.43 26.90 -2.07
N ARG A 497 -8.42 27.71 -2.48
CA ARG A 497 -9.47 27.32 -3.44
C ARG A 497 -8.88 26.91 -4.79
N GLY A 498 -7.86 27.63 -5.27
CA GLY A 498 -7.16 27.30 -6.51
C GLY A 498 -6.54 25.91 -6.51
N GLU A 499 -5.94 25.49 -5.37
CA GLU A 499 -5.40 24.12 -5.22
C GLU A 499 -6.51 23.07 -5.27
N VAL A 500 -7.67 23.35 -4.65
CA VAL A 500 -8.82 22.43 -4.71
C VAL A 500 -9.33 22.26 -6.14
N LEU A 501 -9.54 23.37 -6.85
CA LEU A 501 -9.98 23.36 -8.25
C LEU A 501 -8.97 22.63 -9.16
N ALA A 502 -7.67 22.88 -8.96
CA ALA A 502 -6.63 22.19 -9.68
C ALA A 502 -6.67 20.66 -9.46
N ALA A 503 -6.94 20.22 -8.23
CA ALA A 503 -7.09 18.79 -7.91
C ALA A 503 -8.30 18.14 -8.62
N LEU A 504 -9.42 18.87 -8.73
CA LEU A 504 -10.63 18.40 -9.40
C LEU A 504 -10.48 18.28 -10.94
N ARG A 505 -9.48 18.98 -11.53
CA ARG A 505 -9.23 19.09 -12.98
C ARG A 505 -8.06 18.25 -13.48
N ARG A 506 -7.49 17.38 -12.62
CA ARG A 506 -6.35 16.50 -12.98
C ARG A 506 -6.75 15.45 -14.03
N SER A 507 -5.74 14.87 -14.70
CA SER A 507 -5.93 13.76 -15.67
C SER A 507 -6.56 12.51 -15.04
N VAL A 508 -6.36 12.30 -13.72
CA VAL A 508 -7.15 11.37 -12.91
C VAL A 508 -7.93 12.20 -11.89
N PRO A 509 -9.10 12.73 -12.27
CA PRO A 509 -9.87 13.65 -11.44
C PRO A 509 -10.46 12.94 -10.22
N CYS A 510 -10.80 13.73 -9.22
CA CYS A 510 -11.62 13.30 -8.10
C CYS A 510 -12.92 14.10 -8.04
N ASP A 511 -13.90 13.58 -7.33
CA ASP A 511 -15.23 14.18 -7.18
C ASP A 511 -15.77 14.06 -5.75
N THR A 512 -14.92 13.64 -4.81
CA THR A 512 -15.27 13.44 -3.40
C THR A 512 -14.39 14.27 -2.48
N VAL A 513 -14.91 14.60 -1.29
CA VAL A 513 -14.16 15.36 -0.28
C VAL A 513 -12.84 14.68 0.09
N ASP A 514 -12.83 13.35 0.26
CA ASP A 514 -11.61 12.60 0.56
C ASP A 514 -10.72 12.40 -0.69
N GLY A 515 -11.26 12.49 -1.89
CA GLY A 515 -10.49 12.55 -3.13
C GLY A 515 -9.64 13.81 -3.20
N VAL A 516 -10.23 14.98 -2.92
CA VAL A 516 -9.52 16.27 -2.79
C VAL A 516 -8.50 16.21 -1.65
N LYS A 517 -8.91 15.67 -0.48
CA LYS A 517 -8.03 15.49 0.69
C LYS A 517 -6.74 14.72 0.34
N ARG A 518 -6.83 13.66 -0.45
CA ARG A 518 -5.66 12.85 -0.86
C ARG A 518 -4.74 13.55 -1.87
N ARG A 519 -5.24 14.56 -2.60
CA ARG A 519 -4.44 15.29 -3.61
C ARG A 519 -3.77 16.54 -3.07
N VAL A 520 -4.52 17.33 -2.29
CA VAL A 520 -4.06 18.64 -1.83
C VAL A 520 -4.22 18.88 -0.31
N ARG A 521 -4.56 17.84 0.46
CA ARG A 521 -4.51 17.78 1.92
C ARG A 521 -5.55 18.59 2.74
N PRO A 522 -6.60 19.25 2.24
CA PRO A 522 -7.57 19.85 3.14
C PRO A 522 -8.23 18.76 4.01
N GLY A 523 -8.43 19.08 5.29
CA GLY A 523 -8.97 18.12 6.25
C GLY A 523 -7.94 17.13 6.82
N MET A 524 -6.63 17.26 6.54
CA MET A 524 -5.57 16.43 7.13
C MET A 524 -4.93 17.04 8.40
N GLY A 525 -5.23 18.30 8.70
CA GLY A 525 -4.74 18.94 9.90
C GLY A 525 -5.58 18.60 11.13
N ARG A 526 -5.31 19.31 12.25
CA ARG A 526 -5.86 19.04 13.59
C ARG A 526 -7.38 18.88 13.62
N CYS A 527 -8.15 19.71 12.86
CA CYS A 527 -9.61 19.67 12.89
C CYS A 527 -10.23 18.56 12.02
N GLN A 528 -9.42 17.83 11.23
CA GLN A 528 -9.84 16.71 10.37
C GLN A 528 -11.06 17.05 9.47
N GLY A 529 -11.09 18.28 8.93
CA GLY A 529 -12.14 18.73 8.01
C GLY A 529 -13.32 19.44 8.71
N GLY A 530 -13.32 19.56 10.05
CA GLY A 530 -14.40 20.18 10.79
C GLY A 530 -14.69 21.63 10.38
N PHE A 531 -13.67 22.35 9.86
CA PHE A 531 -13.83 23.71 9.33
C PHE A 531 -13.97 23.72 7.80
N CYS A 532 -13.03 23.07 7.08
CA CYS A 532 -12.96 23.17 5.63
C CYS A 532 -13.90 22.21 4.89
N GLY A 533 -14.45 21.18 5.55
CA GLY A 533 -15.31 20.17 4.92
C GLY A 533 -16.50 20.74 4.15
N PRO A 534 -17.33 21.63 4.73
CA PRO A 534 -18.42 22.29 4.02
C PRO A 534 -17.96 23.06 2.79
N HIS A 535 -16.90 23.87 2.91
CA HIS A 535 -16.38 24.65 1.78
C HIS A 535 -15.82 23.78 0.65
N ILE A 536 -15.18 22.65 0.99
CA ILE A 536 -14.74 21.67 -0.03
C ILE A 536 -15.95 21.08 -0.76
N ALA A 537 -17.02 20.76 -0.03
CA ALA A 537 -18.23 20.24 -0.64
C ALA A 537 -18.89 21.26 -1.57
N GLU A 538 -18.96 22.53 -1.18
CA GLU A 538 -19.44 23.62 -2.02
C GLU A 538 -18.63 23.76 -3.31
N ILE A 539 -17.29 23.78 -3.22
CA ILE A 539 -16.40 23.88 -4.39
C ILE A 539 -16.59 22.68 -5.34
N ILE A 540 -16.74 21.46 -4.79
CA ILE A 540 -17.01 20.28 -5.61
C ILE A 540 -18.36 20.41 -6.32
N ALA A 541 -19.42 20.83 -5.60
CA ALA A 541 -20.75 21.01 -6.16
C ALA A 541 -20.75 22.04 -7.31
N GLU A 542 -20.11 23.18 -7.11
CA GLU A 542 -19.95 24.22 -8.13
C GLU A 542 -19.19 23.71 -9.37
N GLU A 543 -18.00 23.13 -9.18
CA GLU A 543 -17.14 22.67 -10.27
C GLU A 543 -17.76 21.54 -11.07
N LYS A 544 -18.44 20.60 -10.40
CA LYS A 544 -19.11 19.45 -11.05
C LYS A 544 -20.53 19.74 -11.50
N LYS A 545 -21.07 20.92 -11.18
CA LYS A 545 -22.44 21.34 -11.50
C LYS A 545 -23.49 20.33 -10.98
N ILE A 546 -23.31 19.88 -9.76
CA ILE A 546 -24.21 18.96 -9.07
C ILE A 546 -24.80 19.63 -7.83
N PRO A 547 -25.97 19.22 -7.34
CA PRO A 547 -26.52 19.72 -6.08
C PRO A 547 -25.58 19.33 -4.92
N LEU A 548 -25.57 20.13 -3.86
CA LEU A 548 -24.73 19.88 -2.69
C LEU A 548 -24.99 18.51 -2.05
N THR A 549 -26.24 18.03 -2.09
CA THR A 549 -26.66 16.67 -1.69
C THR A 549 -26.02 15.55 -2.55
N GLY A 550 -25.59 15.91 -3.76
CA GLY A 550 -24.89 14.99 -4.67
C GLY A 550 -23.43 14.75 -4.29
N VAL A 551 -22.82 15.65 -3.48
CA VAL A 551 -21.42 15.53 -3.08
C VAL A 551 -21.23 14.37 -2.10
N LYS A 552 -20.21 13.55 -2.34
CA LYS A 552 -19.89 12.38 -1.53
C LYS A 552 -18.66 12.63 -0.66
N LYS A 553 -18.64 11.98 0.51
CA LYS A 553 -17.47 12.01 1.40
C LYS A 553 -16.31 11.22 0.79
N MET A 554 -16.56 9.97 0.41
CA MET A 554 -15.53 9.04 -0.06
C MET A 554 -15.98 8.13 -1.20
N ALA A 555 -17.18 7.58 -1.16
CA ALA A 555 -17.70 6.60 -2.13
C ALA A 555 -19.18 6.87 -2.42
N TYR A 556 -19.76 6.16 -3.36
CA TYR A 556 -21.16 6.35 -3.80
C TYR A 556 -22.18 6.37 -2.65
N ASN A 557 -21.99 5.53 -1.66
CA ASN A 557 -22.91 5.40 -0.50
C ASN A 557 -22.52 6.30 0.68
N SER A 558 -21.64 7.28 0.48
CA SER A 558 -21.14 8.17 1.53
C SER A 558 -21.66 9.61 1.36
N GLY A 559 -22.96 9.77 1.14
CA GLY A 559 -23.62 11.07 1.11
C GLY A 559 -23.32 11.87 2.38
N ILE A 560 -23.03 13.16 2.23
CA ILE A 560 -22.76 14.07 3.37
C ILE A 560 -24.06 14.72 3.82
N LEU A 561 -24.92 15.07 2.87
CA LEU A 561 -26.22 15.70 3.10
C LEU A 561 -27.32 14.82 2.51
N LEU A 562 -28.44 14.71 3.19
CA LEU A 562 -29.62 13.96 2.77
C LEU A 562 -30.67 14.86 2.09
N GLY A 563 -30.66 16.15 2.34
CA GLY A 563 -31.59 17.14 1.82
C GLY A 563 -31.50 18.45 2.62
N ASP A 564 -32.27 19.44 2.23
CA ASP A 564 -32.42 20.67 2.99
C ASP A 564 -33.36 20.49 4.19
N THR A 565 -32.92 20.91 5.37
CA THR A 565 -33.68 20.74 6.62
C THR A 565 -35.01 21.52 6.59
N LYS A 566 -35.12 22.56 5.74
CA LYS A 566 -36.31 23.42 5.65
C LYS A 566 -37.32 23.00 4.57
N GLU A 567 -36.97 22.08 3.65
CA GLU A 567 -37.88 21.59 2.63
C GLU A 567 -38.84 20.50 3.13
N ASN A 568 -38.61 19.98 4.33
CA ASN A 568 -39.43 18.93 4.95
C ASN A 568 -40.24 19.43 6.17
N VAL A 569 -40.52 20.74 6.27
CA VAL A 569 -41.35 21.35 7.30
C VAL A 569 -42.66 21.86 6.71
#